data_7cbcee3b771db0521d563d72607c751b
#
_entry.id   7cbcee3b771db0521d563d72607c751b
#
_cell.length_a   1.000
_cell.length_b   1.000
_cell.length_c   1.000
_cell.angle_alpha   90.00
_cell.angle_beta   90.00
_cell.angle_gamma   90.00
#
_symmetry.space_group_name_H-M   'P 1'
#
loop_
_entity.id
_entity.type
_entity.pdbx_description
1 polymer ?
#
loop_
_entity_poly.entity_id
_entity_poly.type
_entity_poly.pdbx_seq_one_letter_code
_entity_poly.pdbx_strand_id
1 'polypeptide(L)' 'MKDEEKKELELEYENLQLLASFHEAYGVPENAKEREALINDILDRMNEIQEKLKKL' A
#
# COMPACT_ATOMS: atom_id res chain seq x y z
N MET A 1 -18.26 -12.87 -0.54
CA MET A 1 -19.03 -12.18 0.52
C MET A 1 -18.27 -10.95 1.00
N LYS A 2 -19.00 -9.97 1.51
CA LYS A 2 -18.40 -8.69 1.92
C LYS A 2 -17.33 -8.84 2.99
N ASP A 3 -17.52 -9.77 3.92
CA ASP A 3 -16.55 -9.98 5.01
C ASP A 3 -15.22 -10.50 4.52
N GLU A 4 -15.24 -11.40 3.55
CA GLU A 4 -14.01 -11.94 2.96
C GLU A 4 -13.30 -10.87 2.13
N GLU A 5 -14.05 -10.12 1.35
CA GLU A 5 -13.53 -9.01 0.56
C GLU A 5 -12.90 -7.97 1.45
N LYS A 6 -13.56 -7.62 2.55
CA LYS A 6 -13.04 -6.67 3.52
C LYS A 6 -11.72 -7.14 4.11
N LYS A 7 -11.65 -8.41 4.51
CA LYS A 7 -10.42 -8.98 5.08
C LYS A 7 -9.27 -8.97 4.09
N GLU A 8 -9.56 -9.30 2.83
CA GLU A 8 -8.54 -9.28 1.78
C GLU A 8 -7.99 -7.87 1.55
N LEU A 9 -8.88 -6.88 1.52
CA LEU A 9 -8.47 -5.49 1.36
C LEU A 9 -7.66 -4.99 2.54
N GLU A 10 -8.07 -5.35 3.76
CA GLU A 10 -7.33 -4.98 4.96
C GLU A 10 -5.94 -5.60 4.97
N LEU A 11 -5.84 -6.86 4.57
CA LEU A 11 -4.56 -7.55 4.50
C LEU A 11 -3.65 -6.92 3.43
N GLU A 12 -4.20 -6.62 2.29
CA GLU A 12 -3.45 -5.94 1.22
C GLU A 12 -2.94 -4.59 1.71
N TYR A 13 -3.77 -3.83 2.42
CA TYR A 13 -3.40 -2.53 2.98
C TYR A 13 -2.21 -2.67 3.94
N GLU A 14 -2.28 -3.63 4.87
CA GLU A 14 -1.19 -3.91 5.80
C GLU A 14 0.11 -4.25 5.08
N ASN A 15 0.02 -5.14 4.08
CA ASN A 15 1.19 -5.55 3.31
C ASN A 15 1.81 -4.37 2.57
N LEU A 16 0.99 -3.51 1.99
CA LEU A 16 1.47 -2.32 1.29
C LEU A 16 2.14 -1.34 2.25
N GLN A 17 1.58 -1.19 3.44
CA GLN A 17 2.16 -0.33 4.47
C GLN A 17 3.55 -0.82 4.89
N LEU A 18 3.69 -2.13 5.10
CA LEU A 18 4.97 -2.74 5.42
C LEU A 18 5.97 -2.58 4.28
N LEU A 19 5.50 -2.74 3.05
CA LEU A 19 6.34 -2.61 1.87
C LEU A 19 6.86 -1.17 1.73
N ALA A 20 6.02 -0.18 1.91
CA ALA A 20 6.43 1.22 1.86
C ALA A 20 7.46 1.52 2.94
N SER A 21 7.25 1.02 4.15
CA SER A 21 8.18 1.18 5.27
C SER A 21 9.53 0.54 4.96
N PHE A 22 9.51 -0.64 4.34
CA PHE A 22 10.72 -1.34 3.93
C PHE A 22 11.53 -0.50 2.94
N HIS A 23 10.89 0.02 1.91
CA HIS A 23 11.56 0.83 0.89
C HIS A 23 12.18 2.09 1.47
N GLU A 24 11.50 2.73 2.42
CA GLU A 24 12.04 3.91 3.09
C GLU A 24 13.20 3.55 4.03
N ALA A 25 13.04 2.50 4.82
CA ALA A 25 14.01 2.12 5.84
C ALA A 25 15.34 1.67 5.22
N TYR A 26 15.28 0.93 4.13
CA TYR A 26 16.47 0.38 3.47
C TYR A 26 16.96 1.24 2.31
N GLY A 27 16.23 2.29 1.95
CA GLY A 27 16.62 3.16 0.87
C GLY A 27 16.72 2.45 -0.48
N VAL A 28 15.78 1.56 -0.79
CA VAL A 28 15.76 0.82 -2.05
C VAL A 28 14.49 1.14 -2.83
N PRO A 29 14.57 1.32 -4.14
CA PRO A 29 15.79 1.42 -4.95
C PRO A 29 16.69 2.58 -4.52
N GLU A 30 17.97 2.50 -4.80
CA GLU A 30 18.95 3.51 -4.41
C GLU A 30 18.66 4.89 -4.99
N ASN A 31 18.16 4.91 -6.22
CA ASN A 31 17.77 6.16 -6.87
C ASN A 31 16.57 6.76 -6.14
N ALA A 32 16.72 7.97 -5.63
CA ALA A 32 15.70 8.64 -4.83
C ALA A 32 14.40 8.85 -5.61
N LYS A 33 14.48 9.19 -6.89
CA LYS A 33 13.29 9.42 -7.72
C LYS A 33 12.52 8.13 -7.95
N GLU A 34 13.22 7.03 -8.20
CA GLU A 34 12.60 5.73 -8.38
C GLU A 34 11.94 5.25 -7.09
N ARG A 35 12.62 5.47 -5.97
CA ARG A 35 12.09 5.10 -4.66
C ARG A 35 10.82 5.89 -4.33
N GLU A 36 10.83 7.18 -4.58
CA GLU A 36 9.66 8.04 -4.35
C GLU A 36 8.48 7.63 -5.23
N ALA A 37 8.76 7.34 -6.51
CA ALA A 37 7.71 6.91 -7.44
C ALA A 37 7.09 5.61 -6.97
N LEU A 38 7.90 4.66 -6.54
CA LEU A 38 7.42 3.38 -6.05
C LEU A 38 6.58 3.54 -4.78
N ILE A 39 7.05 4.35 -3.83
CA ILE A 39 6.31 4.62 -2.60
C ILE A 39 4.98 5.32 -2.91
N ASN A 40 5.00 6.27 -3.84
CA ASN A 40 3.78 6.96 -4.25
C ASN A 40 2.76 6.00 -4.86
N ASP A 41 3.21 5.06 -5.69
CA ASP A 41 2.33 4.04 -6.26
C ASP A 41 1.70 3.18 -5.17
N ILE A 42 2.49 2.82 -4.14
CA ILE A 42 1.99 2.06 -3.00
C ILE A 42 0.93 2.87 -2.24
N LEU A 43 1.20 4.14 -1.99
CA LEU A 43 0.26 5.01 -1.29
C LEU A 43 -1.04 5.20 -2.08
N ASP A 44 -0.94 5.34 -3.39
CA ASP A 44 -2.12 5.45 -4.26
C ASP A 44 -3.00 4.21 -4.13
N ARG A 45 -2.40 3.03 -4.15
CA ARG A 45 -3.15 1.77 -3.98
C ARG A 45 -3.78 1.70 -2.59
N MET A 46 -3.06 2.13 -1.56
CA MET A 46 -3.59 2.17 -0.19
C MET A 46 -4.82 3.08 -0.11
N ASN A 47 -4.78 4.23 -0.78
CA ASN A 47 -5.93 5.14 -0.84
C ASN A 47 -7.13 4.49 -1.54
N GLU A 48 -6.89 3.78 -2.65
CA GLU A 48 -7.95 3.06 -3.34
C GLU A 48 -8.61 2.03 -2.42
N ILE A 49 -7.80 1.31 -1.65
CA ILE A 49 -8.29 0.31 -0.70
C ILE A 49 -9.15 0.96 0.37
N GLN A 50 -8.71 2.10 0.91
CA GLN A 50 -9.48 2.83 1.92
C GLN A 50 -10.84 3.25 1.38
N GLU A 51 -10.87 3.73 0.13
CA GLU A 51 -12.12 4.13 -0.50
C GLU A 51 -13.06 2.94 -0.68
N LYS A 52 -12.52 1.80 -1.09
CA LYS A 52 -13.30 0.56 -1.23
C LYS A 52 -13.85 0.10 0.11
N LEU A 53 -13.03 0.16 1.16
CA LEU A 53 -13.46 -0.23 2.51
C LEU A 53 -14.60 0.64 3.04
N LYS A 54 -14.60 1.92 2.72
CA LYS A 54 -15.69 2.82 3.11
C LYS A 54 -17.02 2.44 2.47
N LYS A 55 -16.99 1.80 1.32
CA LYS A 55 -18.19 1.40 0.58
C LYS A 55 -18.70 0.01 0.99
N LEU A 56 -17.96 -0.71 1.74
CA LEU A 56 -18.36 -2.01 2.27
C LEU A 56 -19.02 -1.83 3.65
#